data_e6a1741023a4b72f02fb38c64cfd448a
#
_entry.id   e6a1741023a4b72f02fb38c64cfd448a
#
_cell.length_a   1.000
_cell.length_b   1.000
_cell.length_c   1.000
_cell.angle_alpha   90.00
_cell.angle_beta   90.00
_cell.angle_gamma   90.00
#
_symmetry.space_group_name_H-M   'P 1'
#
loop_
_entity.id
_entity.type
_entity.pdbx_description
1 polymer ?
#
loop_
_entity_poly.entity_id
_entity_poly.type
_entity_poly.pdbx_seq_one_letter_code
_entity_poly.pdbx_strand_id
1 'polypeptide(L)'
;PVFTGDLRTVVPIWEAGKELALGTSASRKILTWVDPDNDGVVDAGEQIAFTTANCAELRDYLRYAGDACSGSSNAMNLINFIRGDEVTGLRPRMIEVPVGSGNFKVWRLGDPIHSTPTVVAAPKARYDLAYGDSTYTAFYTKYRMRRQVVYVGANDGMLHAFNGGFYHKGDNPTTGATVEHGWY
;
A
#
# COMPACT_ATOMS: atom_id res chain seq x y z
N PRO A 1 0.39 5.95 -27.65
CA PRO A 1 1.15 7.18 -27.83
C PRO A 1 2.29 7.24 -26.81
N VAL A 2 3.47 7.65 -27.27
CA VAL A 2 4.62 7.88 -26.37
C VAL A 2 4.45 9.30 -25.84
N PHE A 3 4.44 9.46 -24.50
CA PHE A 3 4.45 10.77 -23.87
C PHE A 3 5.84 11.40 -24.04
N THR A 4 5.92 12.52 -24.76
CA THR A 4 7.18 13.24 -25.05
C THR A 4 7.35 14.51 -24.21
N GLY A 5 6.43 14.79 -23.30
CA GLY A 5 6.46 15.97 -22.42
C GLY A 5 7.26 15.75 -21.14
N ASP A 6 7.41 16.82 -20.36
CA ASP A 6 8.00 16.77 -19.03
C ASP A 6 7.03 16.08 -18.06
N LEU A 7 7.45 14.95 -17.45
CA LEU A 7 6.64 14.21 -16.48
C LEU A 7 6.21 15.05 -15.26
N ARG A 8 6.96 16.11 -14.94
CA ARG A 8 6.61 17.05 -13.87
C ARG A 8 5.38 17.90 -14.17
N THR A 9 4.98 17.98 -15.44
CA THR A 9 3.79 18.72 -15.88
C THR A 9 2.52 17.84 -15.93
N VAL A 10 2.66 16.54 -15.72
CA VAL A 10 1.53 15.61 -15.68
C VAL A 10 0.74 15.83 -14.39
N VAL A 11 -0.56 16.10 -14.54
CA VAL A 11 -1.47 16.14 -13.39
C VAL A 11 -1.91 14.70 -13.07
N PRO A 12 -1.46 14.13 -11.94
CA PRO A 12 -1.85 12.77 -11.58
C PRO A 12 -3.33 12.73 -11.16
N ILE A 13 -4.00 11.61 -11.40
CA ILE A 13 -5.35 11.35 -10.86
C ILE A 13 -5.26 11.23 -9.33
N TRP A 14 -4.23 10.57 -8.84
CA TRP A 14 -3.89 10.48 -7.43
C TRP A 14 -2.38 10.21 -7.27
N GLU A 15 -1.87 10.49 -6.10
CA GLU A 15 -0.45 10.30 -5.76
C GLU A 15 -0.35 9.48 -4.46
N ALA A 16 0.29 8.32 -4.53
CA ALA A 16 0.35 7.34 -3.45
C ALA A 16 0.89 7.92 -2.12
N GLY A 17 1.97 8.70 -2.19
CA GLY A 17 2.56 9.33 -1.02
C GLY A 17 1.63 10.35 -0.37
N LYS A 18 0.93 11.13 -1.20
CA LYS A 18 -0.06 12.11 -0.75
C LYS A 18 -1.27 11.45 -0.10
N GLU A 19 -1.80 10.40 -0.71
CA GLU A 19 -2.92 9.64 -0.13
C GLU A 19 -2.55 9.05 1.24
N LEU A 20 -1.35 8.48 1.38
CA LEU A 20 -0.85 8.02 2.68
C LEU A 20 -0.65 9.15 3.68
N ALA A 21 -0.18 10.32 3.24
CA ALA A 21 0.04 11.48 4.11
C ALA A 21 -1.28 12.09 4.59
N LEU A 22 -2.32 12.09 3.76
CA LEU A 22 -3.65 12.58 4.11
C LEU A 22 -4.43 11.63 5.02
N GLY A 23 -4.11 10.35 5.00
CA GLY A 23 -4.67 9.36 5.90
C GLY A 23 -4.16 9.49 7.34
N THR A 24 -4.54 8.55 8.20
CA THR A 24 -4.05 8.44 9.58
C THR A 24 -3.27 7.15 9.78
N SER A 25 -2.42 7.08 10.80
CA SER A 25 -1.75 5.83 11.19
C SER A 25 -2.76 4.72 11.54
N ALA A 26 -3.87 5.09 12.17
CA ALA A 26 -4.93 4.18 12.56
C ALA A 26 -5.69 3.58 11.37
N SER A 27 -5.86 4.34 10.27
CA SER A 27 -6.55 3.87 9.07
C SER A 27 -5.71 2.89 8.24
N ARG A 28 -4.41 2.78 8.48
CA ARG A 28 -3.51 1.88 7.76
C ARG A 28 -3.70 0.43 8.20
N LYS A 29 -3.99 -0.42 7.23
CA LYS A 29 -3.97 -1.87 7.42
C LYS A 29 -2.56 -2.38 7.11
N ILE A 30 -1.78 -2.67 8.15
CA ILE A 30 -0.44 -3.24 8.02
C ILE A 30 -0.49 -4.64 8.61
N LEU A 31 -0.07 -5.62 7.81
CA LEU A 31 0.02 -7.03 8.20
C LEU A 31 1.49 -7.44 8.19
N THR A 32 1.82 -8.33 9.08
CA THR A 32 3.11 -9.02 9.12
C THR A 32 2.87 -10.48 9.53
N TRP A 33 3.92 -11.25 9.62
CA TRP A 33 3.88 -12.59 10.16
C TRP A 33 4.96 -12.75 11.24
N VAL A 34 4.73 -13.61 12.17
CA VAL A 34 5.65 -14.06 13.20
C VAL A 34 5.87 -15.56 13.00
N ASP A 35 6.98 -16.06 13.44
CA ASP A 35 7.37 -17.47 13.27
C ASP A 35 7.87 -17.98 14.64
N PRO A 36 6.94 -18.30 15.56
CA PRO A 36 7.29 -18.69 16.92
C PRO A 36 7.91 -20.08 17.02
N ASP A 37 7.65 -20.97 16.09
CA ASP A 37 8.25 -22.31 16.04
C ASP A 37 9.50 -22.38 15.15
N ASN A 38 9.79 -21.28 14.43
CA ASN A 38 11.00 -21.09 13.63
C ASN A 38 11.17 -22.13 12.51
N ASP A 39 10.07 -22.50 11.87
CA ASP A 39 10.07 -23.44 10.75
C ASP A 39 10.20 -22.76 9.38
N GLY A 40 10.07 -21.44 9.30
CA GLY A 40 10.17 -20.64 8.09
C GLY A 40 8.94 -20.73 7.17
N VAL A 41 7.85 -21.31 7.62
CA VAL A 41 6.56 -21.41 6.92
C VAL A 41 5.55 -20.52 7.62
N VAL A 42 4.67 -19.88 6.87
CA VAL A 42 3.61 -19.05 7.47
C VAL A 42 2.38 -19.91 7.75
N ASP A 43 2.18 -20.21 9.00
CA ASP A 43 1.09 -21.05 9.49
C ASP A 43 -0.18 -20.26 9.88
N ALA A 44 -1.23 -21.03 10.21
CA ALA A 44 -2.49 -20.44 10.67
C ALA A 44 -2.30 -19.74 12.02
N GLY A 45 -2.58 -18.44 12.07
CA GLY A 45 -2.43 -17.61 13.27
C GLY A 45 -1.14 -16.80 13.34
N GLU A 46 -0.16 -17.07 12.50
CA GLU A 46 1.11 -16.34 12.45
C GLU A 46 1.03 -15.02 11.69
N GLN A 47 0.07 -14.90 10.75
CA GLN A 47 -0.22 -13.62 10.13
C GLN A 47 -0.97 -12.73 11.11
N ILE A 48 -0.35 -11.67 11.55
CA ILE A 48 -0.90 -10.73 12.53
C ILE A 48 -0.93 -9.29 12.02
N ALA A 49 -1.79 -8.48 12.62
CA ALA A 49 -1.78 -7.06 12.37
C ALA A 49 -0.56 -6.40 13.05
N PHE A 50 0.15 -5.55 12.31
CA PHE A 50 1.26 -4.79 12.86
C PHE A 50 0.71 -3.60 13.65
N THR A 51 0.33 -3.85 14.91
CA THR A 51 -0.29 -2.87 15.83
C THR A 51 0.28 -3.02 17.23
N THR A 52 0.08 -2.00 18.05
CA THR A 52 0.48 -2.03 19.46
C THR A 52 -0.26 -3.09 20.28
N ALA A 53 -1.42 -3.54 19.83
CA ALA A 53 -2.14 -4.64 20.47
C ALA A 53 -1.37 -5.98 20.40
N ASN A 54 -0.55 -6.16 19.35
CA ASN A 54 0.30 -7.33 19.14
C ASN A 54 1.77 -7.04 19.49
N CYS A 55 2.00 -6.09 20.39
CA CYS A 55 3.36 -5.71 20.77
C CYS A 55 4.16 -6.86 21.38
N ALA A 56 3.51 -7.72 22.18
CA ALA A 56 4.16 -8.85 22.83
C ALA A 56 4.76 -9.83 21.82
N GLU A 57 4.06 -10.08 20.72
CA GLU A 57 4.49 -10.95 19.63
C GLU A 57 5.54 -10.27 18.72
N LEU A 58 5.47 -8.94 18.60
CA LEU A 58 6.32 -8.18 17.69
C LEU A 58 7.64 -7.74 18.31
N ARG A 59 7.69 -7.53 19.62
CA ARG A 59 8.82 -6.88 20.30
C ARG A 59 10.17 -7.58 20.07
N ASP A 60 10.19 -8.89 20.02
CA ASP A 60 11.43 -9.68 19.84
C ASP A 60 11.98 -9.52 18.42
N TYR A 61 11.10 -9.51 17.41
CA TYR A 61 11.47 -9.21 16.02
C TYR A 61 11.92 -7.75 15.83
N LEU A 62 11.39 -6.84 16.64
CA LEU A 62 11.81 -5.43 16.69
C LEU A 62 13.06 -5.19 17.54
N ARG A 63 13.69 -6.27 18.07
CA ARG A 63 14.87 -6.24 18.92
C ARG A 63 14.65 -5.54 20.28
N TYR A 64 13.45 -5.61 20.80
CA TYR A 64 13.07 -5.13 22.12
C TYR A 64 12.58 -6.26 23.02
N ALA A 65 13.34 -7.39 23.02
CA ALA A 65 13.04 -8.53 23.87
C ALA A 65 12.87 -8.10 25.34
N GLY A 66 11.79 -8.58 25.95
CA GLY A 66 11.48 -8.21 27.35
C GLY A 66 10.84 -6.83 27.55
N ASP A 67 10.54 -6.07 26.48
CA ASP A 67 9.81 -4.82 26.60
C ASP A 67 8.42 -5.05 27.24
N ALA A 68 8.01 -4.15 28.11
CA ALA A 68 6.76 -4.28 28.86
C ALA A 68 5.50 -4.15 27.99
N CYS A 69 5.64 -3.65 26.77
CA CYS A 69 4.52 -3.40 25.85
C CYS A 69 3.37 -2.59 26.50
N SER A 70 3.73 -1.57 27.26
CA SER A 70 2.79 -0.71 27.96
C SER A 70 3.19 0.76 27.89
N GLY A 71 2.22 1.66 27.91
CA GLY A 71 2.45 3.10 27.86
C GLY A 71 3.28 3.52 26.64
N SER A 72 4.37 4.23 26.87
CA SER A 72 5.32 4.69 25.85
C SER A 72 6.60 3.84 25.84
N SER A 73 6.47 2.52 25.96
CA SER A 73 7.63 1.62 25.88
C SER A 73 8.29 1.68 24.49
N ASN A 74 9.54 1.27 24.41
CA ASN A 74 10.32 1.37 23.16
C ASN A 74 9.70 0.58 22.00
N ALA A 75 9.22 -0.63 22.26
CA ALA A 75 8.54 -1.44 21.26
C ALA A 75 7.23 -0.78 20.76
N MET A 76 6.42 -0.27 21.70
CA MET A 76 5.19 0.46 21.37
C MET A 76 5.47 1.72 20.54
N ASN A 77 6.47 2.50 20.93
CA ASN A 77 6.88 3.69 20.20
C ASN A 77 7.38 3.36 18.80
N LEU A 78 8.17 2.30 18.63
CA LEU A 78 8.63 1.87 17.32
C LEU A 78 7.48 1.38 16.44
N ILE A 79 6.53 0.61 16.99
CA ILE A 79 5.33 0.17 16.26
C ILE A 79 4.54 1.40 15.79
N ASN A 80 4.27 2.36 16.66
CA ASN A 80 3.54 3.58 16.31
C ASN A 80 4.29 4.39 15.23
N PHE A 81 5.61 4.53 15.37
CA PHE A 81 6.43 5.18 14.37
C PHE A 81 6.33 4.51 13.01
N ILE A 82 6.51 3.18 12.93
CA ILE A 82 6.39 2.43 11.67
C ILE A 82 4.98 2.56 11.07
N ARG A 83 3.95 2.57 11.90
CA ARG A 83 2.57 2.82 11.46
C ARG A 83 2.35 4.23 10.95
N GLY A 84 3.21 5.18 11.28
CA GLY A 84 3.17 6.53 10.72
C GLY A 84 2.78 7.62 11.71
N ASP A 85 2.92 7.38 13.02
CA ASP A 85 2.84 8.45 14.01
C ASP A 85 4.21 9.13 14.17
N GLU A 86 4.21 10.42 14.52
CA GLU A 86 5.41 11.08 14.96
C GLU A 86 5.69 10.68 16.41
N VAL A 87 6.93 10.27 16.67
CA VAL A 87 7.40 9.85 17.97
C VAL A 87 8.62 10.67 18.36
N THR A 88 8.56 11.33 19.53
CA THR A 88 9.67 12.13 20.05
C THR A 88 10.94 11.28 20.20
N GLY A 89 12.06 11.80 19.70
CA GLY A 89 13.36 11.12 19.70
C GLY A 89 13.62 10.26 18.46
N LEU A 90 12.64 10.05 17.58
CA LEU A 90 12.83 9.43 16.28
C LEU A 90 12.89 10.48 15.17
N ARG A 91 13.33 10.07 13.98
CA ARG A 91 13.46 10.96 12.81
C ARG A 91 12.11 11.60 12.46
N PRO A 92 12.01 12.93 12.43
CA PRO A 92 10.78 13.59 12.00
C PRO A 92 10.53 13.37 10.52
N ARG A 93 9.26 13.19 10.14
CA ARG A 93 8.81 12.94 8.77
C ARG A 93 7.74 13.94 8.31
N MET A 94 7.61 15.05 9.01
CA MET A 94 6.63 16.08 8.66
C MET A 94 7.04 16.79 7.38
N ILE A 95 6.16 16.82 6.40
CA ILE A 95 6.29 17.60 5.18
C ILE A 95 5.03 18.41 4.93
N GLU A 96 5.18 19.47 4.17
CA GLU A 96 4.05 20.31 3.78
C GLU A 96 3.28 19.68 2.60
N VAL A 97 1.96 19.49 2.75
CA VAL A 97 1.11 18.85 1.73
C VAL A 97 -0.20 19.64 1.57
N PRO A 98 -0.47 20.22 0.40
CA PRO A 98 0.46 20.47 -0.71
C PRO A 98 1.55 21.48 -0.33
N VAL A 99 2.64 21.50 -1.07
CA VAL A 99 3.74 22.46 -0.86
C VAL A 99 3.21 23.88 -0.94
N GLY A 100 3.61 24.74 0.00
CA GLY A 100 3.17 26.15 0.10
C GLY A 100 1.81 26.35 0.78
N SER A 101 1.18 25.28 1.31
CA SER A 101 -0.14 25.38 1.96
C SER A 101 -0.09 25.70 3.45
N GLY A 102 1.05 25.57 4.11
CA GLY A 102 1.19 25.64 5.56
C GLY A 102 0.66 24.40 6.29
N ASN A 103 0.15 23.39 5.57
CA ASN A 103 -0.39 22.16 6.16
C ASN A 103 0.66 21.06 6.21
N PHE A 104 1.14 20.75 7.41
CA PHE A 104 2.11 19.69 7.61
C PHE A 104 1.46 18.35 7.87
N LYS A 105 1.96 17.30 7.21
CA LYS A 105 1.52 15.90 7.33
C LYS A 105 2.71 14.98 7.48
N VAL A 106 2.51 13.86 8.15
CA VAL A 106 3.54 12.83 8.25
C VAL A 106 3.67 12.11 6.91
N TRP A 107 4.86 12.15 6.31
CA TRP A 107 5.13 11.38 5.10
C TRP A 107 5.42 9.93 5.46
N ARG A 108 4.57 9.01 4.99
CA ARG A 108 4.55 7.62 5.42
C ARG A 108 5.05 6.63 4.38
N LEU A 109 5.17 7.07 3.13
CA LEU A 109 5.67 6.22 2.05
C LEU A 109 7.20 6.28 2.03
N GLY A 110 7.84 5.12 2.09
CA GLY A 110 9.26 5.01 1.83
C GLY A 110 9.60 5.20 0.35
N ASP A 111 10.87 5.41 0.03
CA ASP A 111 11.31 5.65 -1.35
C ASP A 111 11.27 4.35 -2.17
N PRO A 112 10.48 4.26 -3.25
CA PRO A 112 10.42 3.07 -4.10
C PRO A 112 11.55 3.09 -5.15
N ILE A 113 12.82 3.01 -4.71
CA ILE A 113 13.99 3.16 -5.60
C ILE A 113 14.25 1.91 -6.44
N HIS A 114 14.15 0.72 -5.82
CA HIS A 114 14.49 -0.56 -6.46
C HIS A 114 13.27 -1.42 -6.78
N SER A 115 12.10 -0.83 -6.83
CA SER A 115 10.83 -1.52 -7.11
C SER A 115 10.08 -0.83 -8.23
N THR A 116 9.52 -1.63 -9.12
CA THR A 116 8.61 -1.13 -10.17
C THR A 116 7.17 -1.35 -9.73
N PRO A 117 6.33 -0.30 -9.71
CA PRO A 117 4.92 -0.45 -9.42
C PRO A 117 4.25 -1.46 -10.37
N THR A 118 3.56 -2.43 -9.81
CA THR A 118 2.87 -3.48 -10.55
C THR A 118 1.36 -3.39 -10.33
N VAL A 119 0.62 -3.31 -11.43
CA VAL A 119 -0.85 -3.25 -11.38
C VAL A 119 -1.43 -4.65 -11.48
N VAL A 120 -2.21 -5.04 -10.48
CA VAL A 120 -3.02 -6.24 -10.49
C VAL A 120 -4.49 -5.84 -10.66
N ALA A 121 -5.05 -6.17 -11.83
CA ALA A 121 -6.40 -5.80 -12.25
C ALA A 121 -7.15 -7.02 -12.81
N ALA A 122 -8.24 -6.78 -13.55
CA ALA A 122 -8.94 -7.83 -14.28
C ALA A 122 -7.96 -8.65 -15.15
N PRO A 123 -8.14 -9.97 -15.24
CA PRO A 123 -7.30 -10.81 -16.10
C PRO A 123 -7.34 -10.35 -17.55
N LYS A 124 -6.16 -10.19 -18.18
CA LYS A 124 -6.05 -9.74 -19.57
C LYS A 124 -5.84 -10.90 -20.54
N ALA A 125 -5.22 -11.99 -20.08
CA ALA A 125 -5.04 -13.18 -20.88
C ALA A 125 -6.37 -13.89 -21.12
N ARG A 126 -6.47 -14.62 -22.23
CA ARG A 126 -7.65 -15.39 -22.62
C ARG A 126 -7.19 -16.80 -22.97
N TYR A 127 -6.59 -17.50 -21.99
CA TYR A 127 -6.15 -18.88 -22.15
C TYR A 127 -7.30 -19.86 -22.35
N ASP A 128 -8.49 -19.50 -21.87
CA ASP A 128 -9.74 -20.20 -22.17
C ASP A 128 -10.03 -20.28 -23.67
N LEU A 129 -9.79 -19.18 -24.41
CA LEU A 129 -9.98 -19.14 -25.86
C LEU A 129 -8.78 -19.70 -26.65
N ALA A 130 -7.57 -19.43 -26.18
CA ALA A 130 -6.36 -19.81 -26.86
C ALA A 130 -6.05 -21.32 -26.76
N TYR A 131 -6.38 -21.94 -25.61
CA TYR A 131 -6.00 -23.32 -25.30
C TYR A 131 -7.19 -24.20 -24.88
N GLY A 132 -8.41 -23.67 -24.86
CA GLY A 132 -9.59 -24.40 -24.40
C GLY A 132 -9.59 -24.68 -22.89
N ASP A 133 -8.87 -23.87 -22.10
CA ASP A 133 -8.73 -24.07 -20.66
C ASP A 133 -10.00 -23.65 -19.89
N SER A 134 -10.82 -24.62 -19.51
CA SER A 134 -12.05 -24.39 -18.77
C SER A 134 -11.80 -23.87 -17.35
N THR A 135 -10.65 -24.18 -16.73
CA THR A 135 -10.30 -23.68 -15.41
C THR A 135 -10.03 -22.19 -15.46
N TYR A 136 -9.40 -21.73 -16.55
CA TYR A 136 -9.18 -20.30 -16.80
C TYR A 136 -10.49 -19.55 -17.08
N THR A 137 -11.48 -20.18 -17.72
CA THR A 137 -12.83 -19.60 -17.88
C THR A 137 -13.46 -19.25 -16.52
N ALA A 138 -13.38 -20.15 -15.56
CA ALA A 138 -13.88 -19.91 -14.20
C ALA A 138 -13.12 -18.78 -13.50
N PHE A 139 -11.79 -18.79 -13.59
CA PHE A 139 -10.93 -17.73 -13.06
C PHE A 139 -11.25 -16.37 -13.69
N TYR A 140 -11.33 -16.28 -15.01
CA TYR A 140 -11.66 -15.06 -15.74
C TYR A 140 -13.03 -14.52 -15.32
N THR A 141 -14.06 -15.39 -15.30
CA THR A 141 -15.41 -15.01 -14.91
C THR A 141 -15.45 -14.42 -13.48
N LYS A 142 -14.73 -15.06 -12.55
CA LYS A 142 -14.63 -14.61 -11.17
C LYS A 142 -13.96 -13.23 -11.01
N TYR A 143 -12.93 -12.96 -11.82
CA TYR A 143 -12.05 -11.81 -11.60
C TYR A 143 -12.12 -10.72 -12.68
N ARG A 144 -12.96 -10.85 -13.70
CA ARG A 144 -13.09 -9.88 -14.81
C ARG A 144 -13.50 -8.46 -14.37
N MET A 145 -14.13 -8.36 -13.20
CA MET A 145 -14.55 -7.09 -12.61
C MET A 145 -13.74 -6.75 -11.35
N ARG A 146 -12.54 -7.32 -11.23
CA ARG A 146 -11.70 -7.09 -10.07
C ARG A 146 -11.18 -5.65 -10.06
N ARG A 147 -11.22 -5.05 -8.84
CA ARG A 147 -10.60 -3.76 -8.57
C ARG A 147 -9.11 -3.77 -8.94
N GLN A 148 -8.62 -2.65 -9.43
CA GLN A 148 -7.18 -2.47 -9.64
C GLN A 148 -6.49 -2.18 -8.32
N VAL A 149 -5.36 -2.84 -8.11
CA VAL A 149 -4.48 -2.61 -6.97
C VAL A 149 -3.07 -2.43 -7.50
N VAL A 150 -2.42 -1.35 -7.09
CA VAL A 150 -1.02 -1.07 -7.42
C VAL A 150 -0.15 -1.54 -6.25
N TYR A 151 0.75 -2.46 -6.52
CA TYR A 151 1.73 -2.95 -5.55
C TYR A 151 3.10 -2.32 -5.81
N VAL A 152 3.77 -1.88 -4.76
CA VAL A 152 5.14 -1.36 -4.83
C VAL A 152 5.89 -1.64 -3.54
N GLY A 153 7.10 -2.16 -3.65
CA GLY A 153 8.03 -2.26 -2.53
C GLY A 153 8.70 -0.91 -2.28
N ALA A 154 8.96 -0.58 -1.04
CA ALA A 154 9.64 0.66 -0.67
C ALA A 154 10.76 0.43 0.36
N ASN A 155 11.64 1.41 0.52
CA ASN A 155 12.80 1.34 1.44
C ASN A 155 12.41 1.36 2.92
N ASP A 156 11.12 1.46 3.23
CA ASP A 156 10.58 1.26 4.59
C ASP A 156 10.39 -0.22 4.95
N GLY A 157 10.80 -1.14 4.07
CA GLY A 157 10.67 -2.58 4.27
C GLY A 157 9.28 -3.14 4.03
N MET A 158 8.38 -2.36 3.42
CA MET A 158 6.99 -2.75 3.20
C MET A 158 6.69 -2.99 1.71
N LEU A 159 5.79 -3.91 1.45
CA LEU A 159 5.05 -4.00 0.20
C LEU A 159 3.74 -3.20 0.36
N HIS A 160 3.68 -2.06 -0.30
CA HIS A 160 2.49 -1.23 -0.30
C HIS A 160 1.49 -1.70 -1.35
N ALA A 161 0.21 -1.68 -1.00
CA ALA A 161 -0.90 -1.99 -1.87
C ALA A 161 -1.88 -0.81 -1.91
N PHE A 162 -1.91 -0.10 -3.03
CA PHE A 162 -2.79 1.05 -3.22
C PHE A 162 -4.03 0.67 -4.01
N ASN A 163 -5.17 1.10 -3.51
CA ASN A 163 -6.43 0.94 -4.21
C ASN A 163 -6.48 1.89 -5.42
N GLY A 164 -6.30 1.37 -6.62
CA GLY A 164 -6.42 2.11 -7.89
C GLY A 164 -7.84 2.19 -8.43
N GLY A 165 -8.84 1.71 -7.68
CA GLY A 165 -10.24 1.78 -8.09
C GLY A 165 -10.62 0.83 -9.22
N PHE A 166 -11.56 1.26 -10.03
CA PHE A 166 -12.05 0.54 -11.21
C PHE A 166 -11.85 1.41 -12.44
N TYR A 167 -11.08 0.93 -13.38
CA TYR A 167 -10.92 1.62 -14.65
C TYR A 167 -12.12 1.35 -15.57
N HIS A 168 -12.72 2.40 -16.07
CA HIS A 168 -13.79 2.37 -17.06
C HIS A 168 -13.27 2.91 -18.39
N LYS A 169 -13.51 2.16 -19.46
CA LYS A 169 -13.15 2.60 -20.81
C LYS A 169 -14.26 3.51 -21.36
N GLY A 170 -13.86 4.63 -21.91
CA GLY A 170 -14.77 5.60 -22.54
C GLY A 170 -14.98 6.86 -21.68
N ASP A 171 -16.00 7.62 -22.00
CA ASP A 171 -16.29 8.89 -21.39
C ASP A 171 -16.84 8.76 -19.98
N ASN A 172 -16.47 9.71 -19.12
CA ASN A 172 -16.99 9.75 -17.75
C ASN A 172 -18.40 10.36 -17.76
N PRO A 173 -19.45 9.60 -17.46
CA PRO A 173 -20.82 10.09 -17.50
C PRO A 173 -21.13 11.14 -16.41
N THR A 174 -20.31 11.22 -15.37
CA THR A 174 -20.50 12.15 -14.26
C THR A 174 -19.99 13.56 -14.59
N THR A 175 -18.91 13.65 -15.35
CA THR A 175 -18.29 14.94 -15.69
C THR A 175 -18.70 15.43 -17.07
N GLY A 176 -19.29 14.58 -17.90
CA GLY A 176 -19.61 14.90 -19.29
C GLY A 176 -18.38 15.20 -20.16
N ALA A 177 -17.19 14.99 -19.64
CA ALA A 177 -15.95 15.17 -20.36
C ALA A 177 -15.69 13.97 -21.27
N THR A 178 -15.44 14.24 -22.54
CA THR A 178 -14.99 13.22 -23.50
C THR A 178 -13.56 12.83 -23.14
N VAL A 179 -13.38 11.64 -22.59
CA VAL A 179 -12.06 11.12 -22.19
C VAL A 179 -11.73 9.94 -23.09
N GLU A 180 -10.91 10.14 -24.07
CA GLU A 180 -10.50 9.10 -25.03
C GLU A 180 -9.81 7.89 -24.35
N HIS A 181 -9.37 8.02 -23.09
CA HIS A 181 -8.51 7.06 -22.40
C HIS A 181 -9.16 6.39 -21.18
N GLY A 182 -10.43 6.65 -20.90
CA GLY A 182 -11.15 6.10 -19.76
C GLY A 182 -11.00 6.92 -18.46
N TRP A 183 -11.63 6.43 -17.40
CA TRP A 183 -11.72 7.10 -16.10
C TRP A 183 -11.72 6.09 -14.93
N TYR A 184 -11.51 6.59 -13.68
CA TYR A 184 -11.44 5.81 -12.44
C TYR A 184 -12.56 6.17 -11.47
#